data_aab6dae1434ffb102cb27c25adb7bf96
#
_entry.id   aab6dae1434ffb102cb27c25adb7bf96
#
_cell.length_a   1.000
_cell.length_b   1.000
_cell.length_c   1.000
_cell.angle_alpha   90.00
_cell.angle_beta   90.00
_cell.angle_gamma   90.00
#
_symmetry.space_group_name_H-M   'P 1'
#
loop_
_entity.id
_entity.type
_entity.pdbx_description
1 polymer ?
#
loop_
_entity_poly.entity_id
_entity_poly.type
_entity_poly.pdbx_seq_one_letter_code
_entity_poly.pdbx_strand_id
1 'polypeptide(L)'
;MHIESGNIFDVENIDDMIDNSFNGTCFSYSWFLKLKDSFKILKIYNSAKELQGFMPIFKSTPKTIAQSTMYIPYGGLVLFSLPRESRNQIRYIRQVEKVLCNYLQENYDDIQFSLDNKITDIMPFIRSGFTPEVRYTYKLDLTKGLNVIYQNFGGDRKKDIKKAVKRNIKFVVDSDYSYFDSKEAMKCEKK
;
A
#
# COMPACT_ATOMS: atom_id res chain seq x y z
N MET A 1 -12.80 19.15 -7.18
CA MET A 1 -11.73 18.14 -7.33
C MET A 1 -11.89 17.46 -8.67
N HIS A 2 -10.80 17.04 -9.32
CA HIS A 2 -10.78 16.25 -10.55
C HIS A 2 -9.62 15.24 -10.50
N ILE A 3 -9.65 14.25 -11.40
CA ILE A 3 -8.65 13.20 -11.49
C ILE A 3 -8.03 13.21 -12.88
N GLU A 4 -6.72 13.06 -12.91
CA GLU A 4 -5.93 12.87 -14.12
C GLU A 4 -5.14 11.57 -14.05
N SER A 5 -5.18 10.77 -15.11
CA SER A 5 -4.34 9.59 -15.23
C SER A 5 -2.96 9.98 -15.79
N GLY A 6 -1.90 9.51 -15.16
CA GLY A 6 -0.53 9.83 -15.57
C GLY A 6 0.52 8.89 -15.01
N ASN A 7 1.77 9.32 -15.13
CA ASN A 7 2.91 8.62 -14.56
C ASN A 7 3.30 9.25 -13.22
N ILE A 8 3.77 8.46 -12.28
CA ILE A 8 4.25 8.94 -10.98
C ILE A 8 5.52 9.78 -11.14
N PHE A 9 6.34 9.49 -12.14
CA PHE A 9 7.60 10.20 -12.41
C PHE A 9 7.40 11.60 -12.99
N ASP A 10 6.18 11.94 -13.39
CA ASP A 10 5.83 13.31 -13.83
C ASP A 10 5.64 14.24 -12.61
N VAL A 11 5.71 13.72 -11.39
CA VAL A 11 5.55 14.50 -10.15
C VAL A 11 6.89 14.67 -9.49
N GLU A 12 7.41 15.89 -9.47
CA GLU A 12 8.63 16.24 -8.76
C GLU A 12 8.51 15.92 -7.26
N ASN A 13 9.59 15.43 -6.67
CA ASN A 13 9.69 15.14 -5.23
C ASN A 13 8.55 14.28 -4.66
N ILE A 14 8.00 13.37 -5.46
CA ILE A 14 6.87 12.53 -5.06
C ILE A 14 7.17 11.70 -3.81
N ASP A 15 8.40 11.18 -3.69
CA ASP A 15 8.78 10.35 -2.55
C ASP A 15 8.85 11.19 -1.26
N ASP A 16 9.31 12.45 -1.31
CA ASP A 16 9.24 13.37 -0.17
C ASP A 16 7.80 13.72 0.21
N MET A 17 6.91 13.84 -0.78
CA MET A 17 5.48 14.04 -0.52
C MET A 17 4.86 12.82 0.16
N ILE A 18 5.29 11.61 -0.21
CA ILE A 18 4.84 10.35 0.40
C ILE A 18 5.34 10.25 1.84
N ASP A 19 6.57 10.61 2.13
CA ASP A 19 7.14 10.63 3.48
C ASP A 19 6.31 11.49 4.43
N ASN A 20 5.85 12.64 3.95
CA ASN A 20 5.06 13.59 4.71
C ASN A 20 3.55 13.38 4.58
N SER A 21 3.11 12.29 3.93
CA SER A 21 1.71 12.04 3.63
C SER A 21 0.93 11.51 4.84
N PHE A 22 -0.39 11.63 4.78
CA PHE A 22 -1.29 11.08 5.80
C PHE A 22 -1.18 9.56 5.90
N ASN A 23 -1.13 8.85 4.77
CA ASN A 23 -1.22 7.40 4.73
C ASN A 23 -0.30 6.72 3.70
N GLY A 24 0.78 7.38 3.32
CA GLY A 24 1.81 6.77 2.49
C GLY A 24 2.47 5.56 3.16
N THR A 25 2.86 4.59 2.34
CA THR A 25 3.53 3.37 2.78
C THR A 25 4.68 3.05 1.85
N CYS A 26 5.51 2.07 2.20
CA CYS A 26 6.59 1.60 1.32
C CYS A 26 6.10 1.16 -0.07
N PHE A 27 4.84 0.74 -0.19
CA PHE A 27 4.21 0.34 -1.45
C PHE A 27 3.80 1.52 -2.34
N SER A 28 3.89 2.74 -1.83
CA SER A 28 3.52 3.97 -2.54
C SER A 28 4.70 4.66 -3.20
N TYR A 29 5.93 4.36 -2.77
CA TYR A 29 7.15 5.01 -3.28
C TYR A 29 7.39 4.75 -4.77
N SER A 30 7.97 5.73 -5.43
CA SER A 30 8.27 5.67 -6.86
C SER A 30 9.15 4.47 -7.21
N TRP A 31 10.17 4.17 -6.38
CA TRP A 31 11.06 3.02 -6.58
C TRP A 31 10.33 1.69 -6.49
N PHE A 32 9.35 1.55 -5.56
CA PHE A 32 8.57 0.33 -5.43
C PHE A 32 7.63 0.13 -6.62
N LEU A 33 6.98 1.20 -7.06
CA LEU A 33 6.08 1.17 -8.20
C LEU A 33 6.83 0.85 -9.50
N LYS A 34 8.12 1.26 -9.63
CA LYS A 34 9.00 0.89 -10.75
C LYS A 34 9.20 -0.62 -10.93
N LEU A 35 9.08 -1.39 -9.84
CA LEU A 35 9.20 -2.85 -9.91
C LEU A 35 8.03 -3.53 -10.66
N LYS A 36 7.04 -2.77 -11.09
CA LYS A 36 5.85 -3.24 -11.79
C LYS A 36 5.85 -2.72 -13.23
N ASP A 37 5.81 -3.63 -14.19
CA ASP A 37 5.96 -3.31 -15.62
C ASP A 37 4.81 -2.47 -16.21
N SER A 38 3.63 -2.47 -15.58
CA SER A 38 2.48 -1.72 -16.07
C SER A 38 1.65 -1.13 -14.95
N PHE A 39 1.97 0.09 -14.58
CA PHE A 39 1.12 0.85 -13.67
C PHE A 39 0.90 2.28 -14.19
N LYS A 40 -0.16 2.89 -13.72
CA LYS A 40 -0.42 4.32 -13.82
C LYS A 40 -0.82 4.82 -12.46
N ILE A 41 -0.78 6.13 -12.26
CA ILE A 41 -1.40 6.75 -11.09
C ILE A 41 -2.59 7.59 -11.51
N LEU A 42 -3.62 7.56 -10.69
CA LEU A 42 -4.69 8.55 -10.72
C LEU A 42 -4.29 9.68 -9.80
N LYS A 43 -3.91 10.81 -10.37
CA LYS A 43 -3.54 12.04 -9.67
C LYS A 43 -4.82 12.81 -9.30
N ILE A 44 -4.95 13.20 -8.05
CA ILE A 44 -6.14 13.85 -7.50
C ILE A 44 -5.81 15.30 -7.23
N TYR A 45 -6.51 16.21 -7.89
CA TYR A 45 -6.30 17.65 -7.78
C TYR A 45 -7.49 18.35 -7.12
N ASN A 46 -7.22 19.40 -6.36
CA ASN A 46 -8.25 20.31 -5.89
C ASN A 46 -8.67 21.31 -6.98
N SER A 47 -9.57 22.25 -6.66
CA SER A 47 -10.02 23.30 -7.59
C SER A 47 -8.93 24.31 -7.93
N ALA A 48 -7.91 24.46 -7.11
CA ALA A 48 -6.74 25.29 -7.35
C ALA A 48 -5.64 24.57 -8.17
N LYS A 49 -5.91 23.37 -8.68
CA LYS A 49 -4.95 22.50 -9.39
C LYS A 49 -3.74 22.07 -8.55
N GLU A 50 -3.88 22.03 -7.25
CA GLU A 50 -2.87 21.47 -6.36
C GLU A 50 -3.08 19.98 -6.18
N LEU A 51 -2.02 19.19 -6.26
CA LEU A 51 -2.04 17.75 -6.10
C LEU A 51 -2.32 17.39 -4.63
N GLN A 52 -3.39 16.67 -4.39
CA GLN A 52 -3.87 16.29 -3.04
C GLN A 52 -3.49 14.87 -2.66
N GLY A 53 -3.24 14.03 -3.64
CA GLY A 53 -2.94 12.63 -3.45
C GLY A 53 -2.96 11.87 -4.76
N PHE A 54 -2.80 10.56 -4.68
CA PHE A 54 -2.88 9.69 -5.85
C PHE A 54 -3.34 8.28 -5.48
N MET A 55 -3.71 7.53 -6.49
CA MET A 55 -3.98 6.10 -6.38
C MET A 55 -3.24 5.34 -7.47
N PRO A 56 -2.32 4.41 -7.15
CA PRO A 56 -1.70 3.54 -8.13
C PRO A 56 -2.72 2.58 -8.73
N ILE A 57 -2.63 2.35 -10.03
CA ILE A 57 -3.47 1.43 -10.77
C ILE A 57 -2.58 0.45 -11.52
N PHE A 58 -2.73 -0.81 -11.23
CA PHE A 58 -2.10 -1.91 -11.93
C PHE A 58 -3.12 -2.55 -12.87
N LYS A 59 -2.83 -2.56 -14.16
CA LYS A 59 -3.72 -3.13 -15.16
C LYS A 59 -3.39 -4.58 -15.41
N SER A 60 -4.34 -5.47 -15.16
CA SER A 60 -4.23 -6.86 -15.62
C SER A 60 -4.78 -7.05 -17.05
N THR A 61 -5.75 -6.23 -17.45
CA THR A 61 -6.32 -6.14 -18.80
C THR A 61 -6.62 -4.68 -19.13
N PRO A 62 -6.99 -4.31 -20.37
CA PRO A 62 -7.21 -2.91 -20.74
C PRO A 62 -8.19 -2.13 -19.85
N LYS A 63 -9.16 -2.83 -19.21
CA LYS A 63 -10.18 -2.19 -18.37
C LYS A 63 -10.28 -2.71 -16.94
N THR A 64 -9.40 -3.62 -16.53
CA THR A 64 -9.41 -4.18 -15.17
C THR A 64 -8.36 -3.53 -14.31
N ILE A 65 -8.74 -3.15 -13.10
CA ILE A 65 -7.83 -2.72 -12.04
C ILE A 65 -7.66 -3.86 -11.05
N ALA A 66 -6.46 -4.41 -10.96
CA ALA A 66 -6.06 -5.25 -9.84
C ALA A 66 -4.91 -4.56 -9.12
N GLN A 67 -5.14 -4.14 -7.88
CA GLN A 67 -4.10 -3.49 -7.09
C GLN A 67 -3.39 -4.45 -6.16
N SER A 68 -4.07 -5.46 -5.64
CA SER A 68 -3.43 -6.46 -4.81
C SER A 68 -2.73 -7.50 -5.67
N THR A 69 -1.48 -7.26 -5.97
CA THR A 69 -0.57 -8.36 -6.31
C THR A 69 -0.21 -9.10 -5.01
N MET A 70 0.31 -10.30 -5.12
CA MET A 70 0.67 -11.17 -3.99
C MET A 70 1.53 -10.47 -2.90
N TYR A 71 2.22 -9.39 -3.23
CA TYR A 71 3.14 -8.67 -2.34
C TYR A 71 2.68 -7.28 -1.91
N ILE A 72 1.46 -6.85 -2.28
CA ILE A 72 0.92 -5.53 -1.90
C ILE A 72 -0.36 -5.74 -1.08
N PRO A 73 -0.26 -5.78 0.26
CA PRO A 73 -1.42 -6.01 1.12
C PRO A 73 -2.38 -4.81 1.15
N TYR A 74 -1.86 -3.61 0.96
CA TYR A 74 -2.61 -2.35 0.87
C TYR A 74 -1.77 -1.34 0.09
N GLY A 75 -2.38 -0.62 -0.80
CA GLY A 75 -1.66 0.28 -1.70
C GLY A 75 -2.61 1.15 -2.51
N GLY A 76 -3.80 1.41 -1.96
CA GLY A 76 -4.83 2.20 -2.59
C GLY A 76 -4.57 3.70 -2.59
N LEU A 77 -5.58 4.42 -2.19
CA LEU A 77 -5.59 5.87 -2.12
C LEU A 77 -4.51 6.37 -1.14
N VAL A 78 -3.60 7.21 -1.63
CA VAL A 78 -2.63 7.98 -0.85
C VAL A 78 -3.07 9.44 -0.81
N LEU A 79 -3.17 10.00 0.38
CA LEU A 79 -3.49 11.41 0.62
C LEU A 79 -2.28 12.11 1.24
N PHE A 80 -1.85 13.23 0.64
CA PHE A 80 -0.66 13.95 1.11
C PHE A 80 -0.94 14.72 2.40
N SER A 81 -2.06 15.40 2.48
CA SER A 81 -2.41 16.16 3.67
C SER A 81 -3.90 16.07 3.98
N LEU A 82 -4.23 16.27 5.24
CA LEU A 82 -5.60 16.40 5.70
C LEU A 82 -5.83 17.80 6.28
N PRO A 83 -7.06 18.33 6.23
CA PRO A 83 -7.44 19.53 6.95
C PRO A 83 -7.12 19.40 8.45
N ARG A 84 -6.76 20.50 9.11
CA ARG A 84 -6.40 20.49 10.54
C ARG A 84 -7.55 20.05 11.45
N GLU A 85 -8.76 20.45 11.14
CA GLU A 85 -9.95 20.14 11.95
C GLU A 85 -10.50 18.74 11.62
N SER A 86 -10.66 17.88 12.62
CA SER A 86 -11.11 16.49 12.47
C SER A 86 -12.44 16.35 11.69
N ARG A 87 -13.39 17.22 11.96
CA ARG A 87 -14.68 17.27 11.26
C ARG A 87 -14.51 17.48 9.75
N ASN A 88 -13.55 18.33 9.36
CA ASN A 88 -13.25 18.63 7.97
C ASN A 88 -12.45 17.51 7.30
N GLN A 89 -11.66 16.73 8.06
CA GLN A 89 -10.93 15.57 7.54
C GLN A 89 -11.90 14.53 6.97
N ILE A 90 -12.93 14.14 7.73
CA ILE A 90 -13.92 13.16 7.27
C ILE A 90 -14.62 13.67 6.00
N ARG A 91 -15.04 14.94 6.00
CA ARG A 91 -15.69 15.54 4.82
C ARG A 91 -14.78 15.55 3.61
N TYR A 92 -13.51 15.87 3.81
CA TYR A 92 -12.50 15.91 2.76
C TYR A 92 -12.24 14.52 2.18
N ILE A 93 -12.00 13.51 3.03
CA ILE A 93 -11.78 12.12 2.61
C ILE A 93 -12.98 11.64 1.80
N ARG A 94 -14.20 11.80 2.28
CA ARG A 94 -15.43 11.43 1.56
C ARG A 94 -15.57 12.12 0.21
N GLN A 95 -15.14 13.37 0.11
CA GLN A 95 -15.18 14.09 -1.17
C GLN A 95 -14.18 13.51 -2.16
N VAL A 96 -12.96 13.19 -1.72
CA VAL A 96 -11.94 12.53 -2.55
C VAL A 96 -12.44 11.16 -3.02
N GLU A 97 -12.94 10.34 -2.10
CA GLU A 97 -13.45 9.00 -2.39
C GLU A 97 -14.60 9.03 -3.39
N LYS A 98 -15.53 9.99 -3.26
CA LYS A 98 -16.64 10.15 -4.19
C LYS A 98 -16.16 10.47 -5.61
N VAL A 99 -15.20 11.39 -5.75
CA VAL A 99 -14.62 11.73 -7.06
C VAL A 99 -13.87 10.54 -7.64
N LEU A 100 -13.16 9.79 -6.78
CA LEU A 100 -12.45 8.57 -7.18
C LEU A 100 -13.42 7.48 -7.64
N CYS A 101 -14.51 7.23 -6.90
CA CYS A 101 -15.54 6.26 -7.30
C CYS A 101 -16.10 6.55 -8.68
N ASN A 102 -16.51 7.81 -8.93
CA ASN A 102 -17.06 8.22 -10.22
C ASN A 102 -16.05 7.95 -11.34
N TYR A 103 -14.80 8.40 -11.17
CA TYR A 103 -13.75 8.19 -12.17
C TYR A 103 -13.49 6.71 -12.45
N LEU A 104 -13.42 5.89 -11.39
CA LEU A 104 -13.19 4.46 -11.53
C LEU A 104 -14.30 3.79 -12.32
N GLN A 105 -15.56 4.06 -11.98
CA GLN A 105 -16.73 3.47 -12.64
C GLN A 105 -16.90 3.91 -14.10
N GLU A 106 -16.52 5.15 -14.43
CA GLU A 106 -16.57 5.65 -15.81
C GLU A 106 -15.48 5.03 -16.71
N ASN A 107 -14.35 4.60 -16.13
CA ASN A 107 -13.18 4.22 -16.90
C ASN A 107 -12.82 2.73 -16.83
N TYR A 108 -13.42 1.96 -15.91
CA TYR A 108 -13.06 0.56 -15.66
C TYR A 108 -14.28 -0.31 -15.39
N ASP A 109 -14.27 -1.54 -15.92
CA ASP A 109 -15.36 -2.50 -15.79
C ASP A 109 -15.22 -3.40 -14.55
N ASP A 110 -13.99 -3.74 -14.17
CA ASP A 110 -13.67 -4.54 -12.99
C ASP A 110 -12.64 -3.82 -12.11
N ILE A 111 -13.01 -3.60 -10.86
CA ILE A 111 -12.25 -2.73 -9.95
C ILE A 111 -12.01 -3.46 -8.64
N GLN A 112 -10.75 -3.79 -8.35
CA GLN A 112 -10.35 -4.38 -7.09
C GLN A 112 -9.15 -3.63 -6.51
N PHE A 113 -9.26 -3.13 -5.30
CA PHE A 113 -8.17 -2.46 -4.60
C PHE A 113 -8.27 -2.62 -3.09
N SER A 114 -7.13 -2.41 -2.41
CA SER A 114 -7.06 -2.45 -0.95
C SER A 114 -6.71 -1.06 -0.42
N LEU A 115 -7.42 -0.62 0.60
CA LEU A 115 -7.17 0.66 1.27
C LEU A 115 -6.24 0.47 2.48
N ASP A 116 -5.49 1.51 2.81
CA ASP A 116 -4.73 1.58 4.05
C ASP A 116 -5.68 1.70 5.25
N ASN A 117 -5.26 1.16 6.39
CA ASN A 117 -6.06 1.14 7.62
C ASN A 117 -6.32 2.54 8.23
N LYS A 118 -5.66 3.59 7.76
CA LYS A 118 -5.96 4.97 8.15
C LYS A 118 -7.21 5.51 7.43
N ILE A 119 -7.61 4.90 6.31
CA ILE A 119 -8.88 5.19 5.65
C ILE A 119 -9.96 4.35 6.35
N THR A 120 -10.61 4.95 7.32
CA THR A 120 -11.59 4.26 8.20
C THR A 120 -13.03 4.40 7.76
N ASP A 121 -13.35 5.39 6.92
CA ASP A 121 -14.70 5.62 6.42
C ASP A 121 -14.77 5.24 4.94
N ILE A 122 -15.42 4.12 4.66
CA ILE A 122 -15.58 3.57 3.30
C ILE A 122 -17.00 3.76 2.75
N MET A 123 -17.82 4.58 3.42
CA MET A 123 -19.23 4.80 3.02
C MET A 123 -19.39 5.31 1.58
N PRO A 124 -18.54 6.19 1.04
CA PRO A 124 -18.65 6.60 -0.35
C PRO A 124 -18.49 5.44 -1.34
N PHE A 125 -17.57 4.50 -1.07
CA PHE A 125 -17.39 3.30 -1.91
C PHE A 125 -18.65 2.40 -1.85
N ILE A 126 -19.18 2.13 -0.66
CA ILE A 126 -20.39 1.32 -0.48
C ILE A 126 -21.57 1.95 -1.23
N ARG A 127 -21.78 3.25 -1.09
CA ARG A 127 -22.87 3.97 -1.77
C ARG A 127 -22.70 4.01 -3.28
N SER A 128 -21.49 3.87 -3.77
CA SER A 128 -21.16 3.75 -5.20
C SER A 128 -21.23 2.29 -5.70
N GLY A 129 -21.68 1.35 -4.89
CA GLY A 129 -21.88 -0.04 -5.29
C GLY A 129 -20.67 -0.96 -5.14
N PHE A 130 -19.57 -0.48 -4.50
CA PHE A 130 -18.45 -1.37 -4.18
C PHE A 130 -18.79 -2.29 -3.01
N THR A 131 -18.34 -3.53 -3.08
CA THR A 131 -18.49 -4.52 -2.00
C THR A 131 -17.20 -4.60 -1.18
N PRO A 132 -17.22 -4.17 0.09
CA PRO A 132 -16.03 -4.21 0.92
C PRO A 132 -15.75 -5.60 1.47
N GLU A 133 -14.47 -5.95 1.56
CA GLU A 133 -13.95 -7.11 2.28
C GLU A 133 -13.01 -6.61 3.40
N VAL A 134 -13.26 -7.01 4.63
CA VAL A 134 -12.41 -6.64 5.77
C VAL A 134 -11.27 -7.64 5.89
N ARG A 135 -10.03 -7.12 5.86
CA ARG A 135 -8.81 -7.91 6.09
C ARG A 135 -8.09 -7.43 7.33
N TYR A 136 -7.48 -8.36 8.04
CA TYR A 136 -6.74 -8.09 9.27
C TYR A 136 -5.25 -8.31 9.04
N THR A 137 -4.43 -7.44 9.65
CA THR A 137 -2.98 -7.59 9.68
C THR A 137 -2.43 -7.24 11.05
N TYR A 138 -1.22 -7.68 11.33
CA TYR A 138 -0.52 -7.33 12.56
C TYR A 138 0.49 -6.22 12.28
N LYS A 139 0.50 -5.20 13.14
CA LYS A 139 1.54 -4.17 13.14
C LYS A 139 2.46 -4.39 14.32
N LEU A 140 3.76 -4.48 14.05
CA LEU A 140 4.78 -4.56 15.07
C LEU A 140 5.43 -3.19 15.22
N ASP A 141 5.31 -2.61 16.41
CA ASP A 141 5.97 -1.35 16.74
C ASP A 141 7.45 -1.60 17.05
N LEU A 142 8.30 -1.29 16.08
CA LEU A 142 9.75 -1.49 16.17
C LEU A 142 10.45 -0.41 17.01
N THR A 143 9.78 0.64 17.44
CA THR A 143 10.34 1.66 18.33
C THR A 143 10.49 1.17 19.76
N LYS A 144 9.77 0.10 20.12
CA LYS A 144 9.92 -0.58 21.40
C LYS A 144 11.18 -1.42 21.39
N GLY A 145 11.91 -1.42 22.50
CA GLY A 145 13.14 -2.22 22.59
C GLY A 145 12.90 -3.71 22.34
N LEU A 146 13.90 -4.41 21.80
CA LEU A 146 13.81 -5.81 21.38
C LEU A 146 13.26 -6.75 22.46
N ASN A 147 13.62 -6.51 23.73
CA ASN A 147 13.10 -7.32 24.85
C ASN A 147 11.59 -7.23 25.00
N VAL A 148 11.02 -6.01 24.85
CA VAL A 148 9.57 -5.80 24.94
C VAL A 148 8.87 -6.47 23.76
N ILE A 149 9.43 -6.33 22.56
CA ILE A 149 8.91 -6.98 21.35
C ILE A 149 8.90 -8.50 21.53
N TYR A 150 10.02 -9.07 21.97
CA TYR A 150 10.16 -10.52 22.20
C TYR A 150 9.19 -11.03 23.29
N GLN A 151 9.00 -10.27 24.37
CA GLN A 151 8.05 -10.64 25.42
C GLN A 151 6.61 -10.73 24.93
N ASN A 152 6.24 -9.89 23.96
CA ASN A 152 4.89 -9.85 23.38
C ASN A 152 4.65 -10.95 22.32
N PHE A 153 5.67 -11.69 21.88
CA PHE A 153 5.46 -12.82 20.96
C PHE A 153 4.69 -13.97 21.64
N GLY A 154 3.80 -14.57 20.89
CA GLY A 154 3.15 -15.83 21.30
C GLY A 154 4.15 -16.96 21.55
N GLY A 155 3.77 -17.93 22.36
CA GLY A 155 4.64 -19.03 22.77
C GLY A 155 5.28 -19.79 21.59
N ASP A 156 4.54 -19.99 20.51
CA ASP A 156 5.05 -20.71 19.34
C ASP A 156 6.15 -19.93 18.62
N ARG A 157 6.00 -18.60 18.49
CA ARG A 157 7.05 -17.74 17.90
C ARG A 157 8.33 -17.76 18.74
N LYS A 158 8.20 -17.75 20.07
CA LYS A 158 9.35 -17.89 20.97
C LYS A 158 10.04 -19.24 20.82
N LYS A 159 9.27 -20.33 20.63
CA LYS A 159 9.82 -21.66 20.36
C LYS A 159 10.56 -21.72 19.03
N ASP A 160 10.01 -21.11 17.98
CA ASP A 160 10.63 -21.08 16.66
C ASP A 160 11.95 -20.30 16.68
N ILE A 161 12.00 -19.14 17.36
CA ILE A 161 13.22 -18.37 17.54
C ILE A 161 14.28 -19.21 18.29
N LYS A 162 13.90 -19.87 19.41
CA LYS A 162 14.83 -20.75 20.15
C LYS A 162 15.36 -21.90 19.28
N LYS A 163 14.53 -22.51 18.43
CA LYS A 163 14.96 -23.54 17.49
C LYS A 163 15.94 -23.01 16.47
N ALA A 164 15.68 -21.81 15.93
CA ALA A 164 16.57 -21.17 14.96
C ALA A 164 17.95 -20.91 15.57
N VAL A 165 18.00 -20.35 16.78
CA VAL A 165 19.25 -20.13 17.53
C VAL A 165 19.98 -21.44 17.79
N LYS A 166 19.27 -22.48 18.26
CA LYS A 166 19.87 -23.82 18.52
C LYS A 166 20.44 -24.46 17.25
N ARG A 167 19.87 -24.16 16.09
CA ARG A 167 20.33 -24.68 14.79
C ARG A 167 21.39 -23.80 14.13
N ASN A 168 21.89 -22.78 14.83
CA ASN A 168 22.83 -21.80 14.29
C ASN A 168 22.39 -21.16 12.95
N ILE A 169 21.08 -20.94 12.79
CA ILE A 169 20.56 -20.23 11.62
C ILE A 169 21.07 -18.78 11.70
N LYS A 170 21.83 -18.38 10.70
CA LYS A 170 22.37 -17.01 10.59
C LYS A 170 21.47 -16.18 9.69
N PHE A 171 21.21 -14.95 10.09
CA PHE A 171 20.62 -13.95 9.24
C PHE A 171 21.74 -13.15 8.57
N VAL A 172 21.75 -13.11 7.26
CA VAL A 172 22.72 -12.36 6.46
C VAL A 172 21.99 -11.31 5.68
N VAL A 173 22.44 -10.08 5.74
CA VAL A 173 22.00 -9.01 4.84
C VAL A 173 22.99 -8.98 3.69
N ASP A 174 22.52 -9.36 2.52
CA ASP A 174 23.32 -9.41 1.29
C ASP A 174 22.69 -8.52 0.23
N SER A 175 23.51 -7.82 -0.53
CA SER A 175 23.09 -7.03 -1.69
C SER A 175 23.18 -7.82 -3.00
N ASP A 176 23.78 -9.00 -2.99
CA ASP A 176 23.85 -9.90 -4.13
C ASP A 176 22.61 -10.81 -4.16
N TYR A 177 21.74 -10.58 -5.14
CA TYR A 177 20.51 -11.35 -5.34
C TYR A 177 20.70 -12.57 -6.26
N SER A 178 21.90 -12.81 -6.77
CA SER A 178 22.20 -13.93 -7.71
C SER A 178 21.85 -15.29 -7.12
N TYR A 179 21.94 -15.41 -5.79
CA TYR A 179 21.57 -16.64 -5.08
C TYR A 179 20.09 -17.00 -5.20
N PHE A 180 19.18 -16.02 -5.33
CA PHE A 180 17.74 -16.28 -5.46
C PHE A 180 17.35 -16.77 -6.85
N ASP A 181 18.15 -16.47 -7.85
CA ASP A 181 17.93 -16.96 -9.22
C ASP A 181 18.48 -18.37 -9.45
N SER A 182 19.22 -18.91 -8.49
CA SER A 182 19.78 -20.26 -8.58
C SER A 182 18.72 -21.32 -8.28
N LYS A 183 18.72 -22.42 -9.08
CA LYS A 183 17.83 -23.59 -8.86
C LYS A 183 17.98 -24.22 -7.46
N GLU A 184 19.01 -23.87 -6.71
CA GLU A 184 19.27 -24.33 -5.34
C GLU A 184 18.42 -23.62 -4.31
N ALA A 185 18.10 -22.34 -4.50
CA ALA A 185 17.19 -21.60 -3.62
C ALA A 185 15.78 -22.23 -3.62
N MET A 186 15.33 -22.77 -4.75
CA MET A 186 14.03 -23.44 -4.87
C MET A 186 13.99 -24.84 -4.20
N LYS A 187 15.13 -25.44 -3.87
CA LYS A 187 15.19 -26.74 -3.19
C LYS A 187 15.02 -26.66 -1.69
N CYS A 188 15.17 -25.48 -1.09
CA CYS A 188 15.00 -25.28 0.36
C CYS A 188 13.53 -25.31 0.83
N GLU A 189 12.56 -25.23 -0.08
CA GLU A 189 11.12 -25.27 0.26
C GLU A 189 10.56 -26.69 0.46
N LYS A 190 11.33 -27.75 0.23
CA LYS A 190 10.85 -29.14 0.21
C LYS A 190 11.50 -30.06 1.26
N LYS A 191 11.85 -29.52 2.43
CA LYS A 191 12.26 -30.38 3.56
C LYS A 191 11.50 -30.07 4.84
#